data_639fe8ac2a6fa7c2f5d56841ed42fadb
#
_entry.id   639fe8ac2a6fa7c2f5d56841ed42fadb
#
_cell.length_a   1.000
_cell.length_b   1.000
_cell.length_c   1.000
_cell.angle_alpha   90.00
_cell.angle_beta   90.00
_cell.angle_gamma   90.00
#
_symmetry.space_group_name_H-M   'P 1'
#
loop_
_entity.id
_entity.type
_entity.pdbx_description
1 polymer ?
#
loop_
_entity_poly.entity_id
_entity_poly.type
_entity_poly.pdbx_seq_one_letter_code
_entity_poly.pdbx_strand_id
1 'polypeptide(L)'
;MIKAGKIRLFSLDRRQILAILLSYLATALSLKIPLLLKQVIDHGKMLSRTSSLGQIGFCLLIASLLEAVSQYLLSLAGDERIRDLRLLLQEKLLRLPWNYYKENSRGSLLSHVLNDSSVVKDFTVSVLPSALVSLLTVAASLGILLSLDVKMTLVIVLTFALIASSAFPLGKINEHFAYQNQAKLSRVSADLDENLANIKLIKLTNAQAGVLQKFRGDLQDLFALSRKTDAVFSVTGPLQTVLTLAGFLLILLYGSQRLANGSLSLGMLSSFIMYMFGIISPINNLGNFYMSYAEARGSLKAISEILAQPDEADPGQELPKKAADLKVRALTFAYPGSQRPVLRDLSLDFKEGAKTALVGPSGAGKTTLINLLTRLEAGYQGQILLGDLEAKSCRLPAWRDLFSVVAQDNNIFAGTVADNLLFGLEKSVSRSDMIQALQVANLWPELDLDTQTGEGGWKLSLGQSQRLQLARAYLRDAPCLILDEATANLDPESEAKVSQAVDRIAREKIVIIIAHRLSTIANADKIYFLDQGQVQAAGRHEDLLKQLPKYRAYVEDQLRPLEGR
;
A
#
# COMPACT_ATOMS: atom_id res chain seq x y z
N MET A 1 -1.58 -4.14 23.44
CA MET A 1 -0.34 -4.54 22.74
C MET A 1 -0.75 -5.39 21.54
N ILE A 2 -0.74 -4.81 20.34
CA ILE A 2 -1.05 -5.53 19.11
C ILE A 2 0.23 -6.25 18.68
N LYS A 3 0.23 -7.57 18.78
CA LYS A 3 1.29 -8.42 18.20
C LYS A 3 0.92 -8.62 16.71
N ALA A 4 1.43 -7.77 15.85
CA ALA A 4 1.43 -8.05 14.42
C ALA A 4 2.65 -8.93 14.12
N GLY A 5 2.48 -10.23 14.10
CA GLY A 5 3.55 -11.17 13.83
C GLY A 5 4.77 -11.04 14.78
N LYS A 6 5.97 -11.05 14.24
CA LYS A 6 7.25 -10.94 14.99
C LYS A 6 7.61 -9.50 15.41
N ILE A 7 6.88 -8.46 14.94
CA ILE A 7 7.22 -7.05 15.18
C ILE A 7 6.39 -6.52 16.35
N ARG A 8 7.07 -6.11 17.43
CA ARG A 8 6.47 -5.35 18.52
C ARG A 8 6.44 -3.86 18.15
N LEU A 9 5.40 -3.42 17.47
CA LEU A 9 5.27 -2.05 16.93
C LEU A 9 5.42 -0.94 17.99
N PHE A 10 5.09 -1.20 19.25
CA PHE A 10 5.16 -0.25 20.37
C PHE A 10 6.17 -0.60 21.45
N SER A 11 7.06 -1.59 21.25
CA SER A 11 8.13 -1.81 22.23
C SER A 11 9.24 -0.80 21.99
N LEU A 12 9.57 -0.02 23.00
CA LEU A 12 10.75 0.83 22.96
C LEU A 12 12.00 -0.06 22.90
N ASP A 13 12.80 0.15 21.87
CA ASP A 13 14.09 -0.51 21.72
C ASP A 13 15.14 0.14 22.66
N ARG A 14 16.21 -0.58 22.98
CA ARG A 14 17.29 -0.04 23.84
C ARG A 14 17.82 1.30 23.34
N ARG A 15 17.93 1.48 22.02
CA ARG A 15 18.36 2.75 21.40
C ARG A 15 17.37 3.89 21.64
N GLN A 16 16.08 3.61 21.55
CA GLN A 16 15.02 4.61 21.82
C GLN A 16 14.97 4.98 23.30
N ILE A 17 15.13 4.00 24.20
CA ILE A 17 15.22 4.26 25.63
C ILE A 17 16.43 5.15 25.93
N LEU A 18 17.60 4.83 25.36
CA LEU A 18 18.80 5.66 25.49
C LEU A 18 18.58 7.07 24.96
N ALA A 19 17.97 7.19 23.79
CA ALA A 19 17.68 8.48 23.17
C ALA A 19 16.74 9.33 24.06
N ILE A 20 15.66 8.75 24.58
CA ILE A 20 14.74 9.43 25.49
C ILE A 20 15.47 9.85 26.78
N LEU A 21 16.35 9.03 27.33
CA LEU A 21 17.17 9.40 28.48
C LEU A 21 18.12 10.56 28.18
N LEU A 22 18.73 10.59 26.98
CA LEU A 22 19.56 11.72 26.53
C LEU A 22 18.75 13.00 26.39
N SER A 23 17.52 12.94 25.81
CA SER A 23 16.61 14.10 25.77
C SER A 23 16.20 14.57 27.17
N TYR A 24 15.98 13.66 28.11
CA TYR A 24 15.70 14.05 29.50
C TYR A 24 16.91 14.74 30.15
N LEU A 25 18.12 14.25 29.90
CA LEU A 25 19.34 14.90 30.40
C LEU A 25 19.52 16.26 29.77
N ALA A 26 19.32 16.40 28.46
CA ALA A 26 19.35 17.67 27.75
C ALA A 26 18.33 18.66 28.32
N THR A 27 17.10 18.21 28.58
CA THR A 27 16.04 19.00 29.21
C THR A 27 16.46 19.45 30.63
N ALA A 28 17.00 18.55 31.44
CA ALA A 28 17.44 18.87 32.79
C ALA A 28 18.56 19.93 32.80
N LEU A 29 19.48 19.88 31.83
CA LEU A 29 20.49 20.91 31.64
C LEU A 29 19.88 22.25 31.21
N SER A 30 18.96 22.22 30.28
CA SER A 30 18.23 23.41 29.79
C SER A 30 17.41 24.08 30.90
N LEU A 31 16.80 23.31 31.80
CA LEU A 31 16.06 23.83 32.96
C LEU A 31 16.93 24.49 34.01
N LYS A 32 18.25 24.22 34.03
CA LYS A 32 19.20 24.92 34.91
C LYS A 32 19.55 26.33 34.42
N ILE A 33 19.41 26.61 33.13
CA ILE A 33 19.85 27.88 32.52
C ILE A 33 19.15 29.08 33.15
N PRO A 34 17.80 29.13 33.36
CA PRO A 34 17.17 30.25 34.04
C PRO A 34 17.64 30.45 35.48
N LEU A 35 17.96 29.35 36.19
CA LEU A 35 18.49 29.45 37.56
C LEU A 35 19.92 29.99 37.61
N LEU A 36 20.77 29.59 36.65
CA LEU A 36 22.11 30.15 36.50
C LEU A 36 22.06 31.65 36.16
N LEU A 37 21.13 32.03 35.27
CA LEU A 37 20.93 33.43 34.94
C LEU A 37 20.47 34.25 36.16
N LYS A 38 19.59 33.70 36.99
CA LYS A 38 19.22 34.30 38.28
C LYS A 38 20.45 34.60 39.14
N GLN A 39 21.36 33.63 39.27
CA GLN A 39 22.58 33.79 40.07
C GLN A 39 23.50 34.90 39.50
N VAL A 40 23.63 34.96 38.16
CA VAL A 40 24.42 36.03 37.49
C VAL A 40 23.85 37.41 37.78
N ILE A 41 22.53 37.57 37.77
CA ILE A 41 21.84 38.84 37.96
C ILE A 41 21.89 39.27 39.44
N ASP A 42 21.63 38.35 40.38
CA ASP A 42 21.48 38.67 41.80
C ASP A 42 22.82 38.85 42.52
N HIS A 43 23.92 38.14 42.15
CA HIS A 43 25.16 38.17 42.89
C HIS A 43 26.20 39.18 42.40
N GLY A 44 25.97 39.92 41.34
CA GLY A 44 26.65 41.17 40.93
C GLY A 44 28.20 41.25 40.87
N LYS A 45 28.95 40.31 41.43
CA LYS A 45 30.43 40.31 41.48
C LYS A 45 31.03 39.85 40.15
N MET A 46 31.96 40.60 39.60
CA MET A 46 32.51 40.43 38.25
C MET A 46 33.19 39.05 38.02
N LEU A 47 33.87 38.48 39.03
CA LEU A 47 34.50 37.14 38.94
C LEU A 47 33.48 35.98 38.91
N SER A 48 32.33 36.13 39.57
CA SER A 48 31.26 35.11 39.53
C SER A 48 30.44 35.16 38.24
N ARG A 49 30.37 36.32 37.56
CA ARG A 49 29.67 36.48 36.26
C ARG A 49 30.33 35.70 35.13
N THR A 50 31.66 35.77 34.97
CA THR A 50 32.40 35.07 33.91
C THR A 50 32.32 33.57 34.06
N SER A 51 32.39 33.03 35.29
CA SER A 51 32.23 31.61 35.61
C SER A 51 30.82 31.13 35.31
N SER A 52 29.77 31.87 35.71
CA SER A 52 28.38 31.48 35.50
C SER A 52 27.96 31.62 34.05
N LEU A 53 28.46 32.62 33.29
CA LEU A 53 28.24 32.72 31.84
C LEU A 53 28.89 31.54 31.08
N GLY A 54 30.11 31.14 31.50
CA GLY A 54 30.76 29.95 30.99
C GLY A 54 29.93 28.66 31.24
N GLN A 55 29.34 28.54 32.44
CA GLN A 55 28.44 27.41 32.77
C GLN A 55 27.18 27.43 31.92
N ILE A 56 26.55 28.58 31.67
CA ILE A 56 25.38 28.70 30.78
C ILE A 56 25.76 28.26 29.37
N GLY A 57 26.88 28.76 28.81
CA GLY A 57 27.38 28.37 27.50
C GLY A 57 27.66 26.86 27.40
N PHE A 58 28.30 26.30 28.44
CA PHE A 58 28.55 24.86 28.52
C PHE A 58 27.24 24.05 28.57
N CYS A 59 26.28 24.44 29.42
CA CYS A 59 24.97 23.77 29.47
C CYS A 59 24.22 23.81 28.13
N LEU A 60 24.24 24.96 27.44
CA LEU A 60 23.61 25.10 26.12
C LEU A 60 24.27 24.19 25.09
N LEU A 61 25.60 24.16 25.00
CA LEU A 61 26.31 23.32 24.04
C LEU A 61 26.08 21.84 24.31
N ILE A 62 26.19 21.41 25.57
CA ILE A 62 25.97 20.00 25.92
C ILE A 62 24.50 19.59 25.71
N ALA A 63 23.54 20.43 26.13
CA ALA A 63 22.13 20.14 25.91
C ALA A 63 21.80 20.00 24.41
N SER A 64 22.31 20.91 23.57
CA SER A 64 22.11 20.84 22.11
C SER A 64 22.76 19.61 21.50
N LEU A 65 23.96 19.22 21.95
CA LEU A 65 24.65 18.03 21.47
C LEU A 65 23.87 16.74 21.87
N LEU A 66 23.45 16.67 23.13
CA LEU A 66 22.66 15.52 23.62
C LEU A 66 21.33 15.39 22.87
N GLU A 67 20.64 16.50 22.61
CA GLU A 67 19.41 16.52 21.85
C GLU A 67 19.63 16.09 20.40
N ALA A 68 20.70 16.58 19.75
CA ALA A 68 21.05 16.16 18.38
C ALA A 68 21.34 14.65 18.29
N VAL A 69 22.11 14.11 19.25
CA VAL A 69 22.40 12.67 19.33
C VAL A 69 21.13 11.87 19.60
N SER A 70 20.27 12.35 20.49
CA SER A 70 18.97 11.72 20.78
C SER A 70 18.10 11.66 19.54
N GLN A 71 17.91 12.76 18.83
CA GLN A 71 17.11 12.82 17.61
C GLN A 71 17.66 11.90 16.51
N TYR A 72 18.98 11.86 16.36
CA TYR A 72 19.62 10.94 15.41
C TYR A 72 19.35 9.46 15.74
N LEU A 73 19.48 9.07 17.02
CA LEU A 73 19.20 7.70 17.47
C LEU A 73 17.73 7.31 17.29
N LEU A 74 16.81 8.25 17.57
CA LEU A 74 15.37 8.05 17.35
C LEU A 74 15.07 7.86 15.86
N SER A 75 15.62 8.72 15.00
CA SER A 75 15.43 8.62 13.55
C SER A 75 15.95 7.30 12.99
N LEU A 76 17.18 6.91 13.38
CA LEU A 76 17.79 5.66 12.93
C LEU A 76 16.94 4.43 13.34
N ALA A 77 16.50 4.38 14.60
CA ALA A 77 15.62 3.31 15.08
C ALA A 77 14.26 3.29 14.36
N GLY A 78 13.76 4.45 13.96
CA GLY A 78 12.53 4.58 13.18
C GLY A 78 12.68 4.08 11.76
N ASP A 79 13.78 4.41 11.10
CA ASP A 79 14.06 3.98 9.73
C ASP A 79 14.25 2.46 9.62
N GLU A 80 14.90 1.85 10.61
CA GLU A 80 14.98 0.39 10.70
C GLU A 80 13.59 -0.26 10.84
N ARG A 81 12.73 0.29 11.70
CA ARG A 81 11.38 -0.24 11.93
C ARG A 81 10.44 -0.08 10.75
N ILE A 82 10.48 1.08 10.09
CA ILE A 82 9.62 1.28 8.91
C ILE A 82 10.04 0.35 7.77
N ARG A 83 11.34 0.13 7.59
CA ARG A 83 11.86 -0.86 6.64
C ARG A 83 11.30 -2.24 6.94
N ASP A 84 11.42 -2.69 8.18
CA ASP A 84 10.99 -4.03 8.59
C ASP A 84 9.47 -4.19 8.52
N LEU A 85 8.71 -3.15 8.86
CA LEU A 85 7.24 -3.13 8.72
C LEU A 85 6.82 -3.20 7.25
N ARG A 86 7.47 -2.44 6.36
CA ARG A 86 7.18 -2.46 4.93
C ARG A 86 7.53 -3.81 4.29
N LEU A 87 8.64 -4.42 4.69
CA LEU A 87 8.98 -5.77 4.27
C LEU A 87 7.95 -6.79 4.72
N LEU A 88 7.50 -6.73 5.99
CA LEU A 88 6.45 -7.60 6.51
C LEU A 88 5.13 -7.42 5.77
N LEU A 89 4.74 -6.17 5.49
CA LEU A 89 3.54 -5.87 4.71
C LEU A 89 3.65 -6.40 3.28
N GLN A 90 4.79 -6.21 2.62
CA GLN A 90 5.02 -6.74 1.28
C GLN A 90 4.98 -8.27 1.26
N GLU A 91 5.63 -8.93 2.22
CA GLU A 91 5.59 -10.39 2.36
C GLU A 91 4.14 -10.87 2.58
N LYS A 92 3.39 -10.18 3.44
CA LYS A 92 1.98 -10.49 3.69
C LYS A 92 1.13 -10.31 2.44
N LEU A 93 1.26 -9.19 1.75
CA LEU A 93 0.54 -8.94 0.50
C LEU A 93 0.80 -10.04 -0.53
N LEU A 94 2.03 -10.50 -0.71
CA LEU A 94 2.34 -11.57 -1.67
C LEU A 94 1.71 -12.93 -1.31
N ARG A 95 1.28 -13.13 -0.06
CA ARG A 95 0.64 -14.36 0.42
C ARG A 95 -0.89 -14.29 0.49
N LEU A 96 -1.48 -13.12 0.26
CA LEU A 96 -2.93 -12.95 0.33
C LEU A 96 -3.63 -13.59 -0.89
N PRO A 97 -4.84 -14.13 -0.71
CA PRO A 97 -5.61 -14.74 -1.79
C PRO A 97 -6.01 -13.68 -2.84
N TRP A 98 -6.14 -14.13 -4.10
CA TRP A 98 -6.47 -13.27 -5.25
C TRP A 98 -7.74 -12.42 -5.05
N ASN A 99 -8.74 -12.96 -4.34
CA ASN A 99 -9.99 -12.25 -4.07
C ASN A 99 -9.78 -10.97 -3.26
N TYR A 100 -8.79 -10.92 -2.39
CA TYR A 100 -8.43 -9.72 -1.65
C TYR A 100 -8.07 -8.55 -2.59
N TYR A 101 -7.40 -8.84 -3.71
CA TYR A 101 -7.00 -7.82 -4.70
C TYR A 101 -8.14 -7.37 -5.62
N LYS A 102 -9.22 -8.14 -5.71
CA LYS A 102 -10.45 -7.72 -6.42
C LYS A 102 -11.27 -6.73 -5.60
N GLU A 103 -11.25 -6.87 -4.28
CA GLU A 103 -12.02 -6.04 -3.34
C GLU A 103 -11.29 -4.76 -2.95
N ASN A 104 -9.96 -4.73 -3.06
CA ASN A 104 -9.13 -3.61 -2.63
C ASN A 104 -8.39 -2.96 -3.81
N SER A 105 -8.50 -1.64 -3.95
CA SER A 105 -7.80 -0.93 -5.01
C SER A 105 -6.27 -0.91 -4.79
N ARG A 106 -5.51 -0.93 -5.88
CA ARG A 106 -4.03 -0.85 -5.84
C ARG A 106 -3.54 0.39 -5.10
N GLY A 107 -4.21 1.54 -5.32
CA GLY A 107 -3.87 2.80 -4.67
C GLY A 107 -4.07 2.76 -3.16
N SER A 108 -5.15 2.13 -2.67
CA SER A 108 -5.39 1.93 -1.24
C SER A 108 -4.29 1.08 -0.60
N LEU A 109 -3.95 -0.05 -1.21
CA LEU A 109 -2.89 -0.95 -0.69
C LEU A 109 -1.53 -0.26 -0.67
N LEU A 110 -1.19 0.48 -1.71
CA LEU A 110 0.05 1.27 -1.77
C LEU A 110 0.09 2.34 -0.66
N SER A 111 -1.05 3.02 -0.42
CA SER A 111 -1.18 4.00 0.67
C SER A 111 -0.96 3.37 2.04
N HIS A 112 -1.52 2.18 2.31
CA HIS A 112 -1.31 1.46 3.56
C HIS A 112 0.17 1.08 3.77
N VAL A 113 0.87 0.64 2.72
CA VAL A 113 2.29 0.28 2.80
C VAL A 113 3.19 1.50 2.99
N LEU A 114 2.94 2.60 2.29
CA LEU A 114 3.85 3.76 2.26
C LEU A 114 3.45 4.84 3.27
N ASN A 115 2.19 5.29 3.24
CA ASN A 115 1.75 6.42 4.05
C ASN A 115 1.44 6.00 5.48
N ASP A 116 0.60 4.98 5.70
CA ASP A 116 0.23 4.56 7.05
C ASP A 116 1.43 4.05 7.85
N SER A 117 2.36 3.35 7.19
CA SER A 117 3.61 2.95 7.85
C SER A 117 4.46 4.16 8.29
N SER A 118 4.46 5.24 7.49
CA SER A 118 5.15 6.49 7.84
C SER A 118 4.50 7.19 9.02
N VAL A 119 3.16 7.28 9.06
CA VAL A 119 2.41 7.85 10.20
C VAL A 119 2.73 7.10 11.50
N VAL A 120 2.76 5.76 11.47
CA VAL A 120 3.13 4.94 12.64
C VAL A 120 4.58 5.19 13.06
N LYS A 121 5.52 5.31 12.10
CA LYS A 121 6.90 5.67 12.40
C LYS A 121 6.98 7.03 13.08
N ASP A 122 6.39 8.07 12.49
CA ASP A 122 6.48 9.44 12.97
C ASP A 122 5.90 9.58 14.38
N PHE A 123 4.80 8.88 14.66
CA PHE A 123 4.25 8.81 16.00
C PHE A 123 5.22 8.17 17.00
N THR A 124 5.83 7.04 16.66
CA THR A 124 6.68 6.28 17.59
C THR A 124 8.06 6.89 17.79
N VAL A 125 8.59 7.61 16.79
CA VAL A 125 9.95 8.18 16.79
C VAL A 125 9.97 9.63 17.22
N SER A 126 8.97 10.41 16.85
CA SER A 126 8.94 11.85 17.08
C SER A 126 7.88 12.24 18.12
N VAL A 127 6.60 11.90 17.87
CA VAL A 127 5.49 12.40 18.67
C VAL A 127 5.48 11.86 20.09
N LEU A 128 5.59 10.54 20.26
CA LEU A 128 5.56 9.90 21.57
C LEU A 128 6.77 10.30 22.45
N PRO A 129 8.03 10.26 21.97
CA PRO A 129 9.17 10.73 22.75
C PRO A 129 9.08 12.21 23.11
N SER A 130 8.71 13.07 22.15
CA SER A 130 8.58 14.50 22.41
C SER A 130 7.47 14.82 23.41
N ALA A 131 6.35 14.08 23.39
CA ALA A 131 5.29 14.23 24.38
C ALA A 131 5.76 13.83 25.79
N LEU A 132 6.51 12.73 25.93
CA LEU A 132 7.10 12.31 27.21
C LEU A 132 8.08 13.34 27.77
N VAL A 133 8.97 13.86 26.91
CA VAL A 133 9.91 14.93 27.29
C VAL A 133 9.16 16.20 27.65
N SER A 134 8.16 16.60 26.87
CA SER A 134 7.34 17.78 27.11
C SER A 134 6.57 17.71 28.45
N LEU A 135 6.01 16.53 28.77
CA LEU A 135 5.34 16.32 30.06
C LEU A 135 6.30 16.52 31.23
N LEU A 136 7.49 15.95 31.15
CA LEU A 136 8.52 16.13 32.17
C LEU A 136 8.97 17.59 32.26
N THR A 137 9.18 18.27 31.12
CA THR A 137 9.59 19.67 31.05
C THR A 137 8.57 20.58 31.75
N VAL A 138 7.28 20.39 31.45
CA VAL A 138 6.19 21.16 32.09
C VAL A 138 6.15 20.89 33.60
N ALA A 139 6.17 19.61 34.00
CA ALA A 139 6.11 19.24 35.42
C ALA A 139 7.33 19.77 36.21
N ALA A 140 8.54 19.61 35.67
CA ALA A 140 9.77 20.10 36.30
C ALA A 140 9.83 21.63 36.36
N SER A 141 9.44 22.32 35.27
CA SER A 141 9.36 23.77 35.24
C SER A 141 8.39 24.31 36.31
N LEU A 142 7.18 23.71 36.39
CA LEU A 142 6.21 24.09 37.42
C LEU A 142 6.71 23.80 38.85
N GLY A 143 7.39 22.67 39.06
CA GLY A 143 8.01 22.36 40.35
C GLY A 143 9.06 23.37 40.76
N ILE A 144 9.93 23.77 39.82
CA ILE A 144 10.95 24.81 40.07
C ILE A 144 10.27 26.17 40.35
N LEU A 145 9.30 26.56 39.55
CA LEU A 145 8.58 27.83 39.72
C LEU A 145 7.85 27.88 41.06
N LEU A 146 7.22 26.82 41.51
CA LEU A 146 6.57 26.73 42.83
C LEU A 146 7.59 26.84 43.96
N SER A 147 8.78 26.28 43.80
CA SER A 147 9.88 26.41 44.79
C SER A 147 10.46 27.80 44.88
N LEU A 148 10.38 28.57 43.79
CA LEU A 148 10.88 29.96 43.73
C LEU A 148 9.86 30.92 44.33
N ASP A 149 8.62 30.91 43.87
CA ASP A 149 7.54 31.74 44.39
C ASP A 149 6.15 31.24 43.96
N VAL A 150 5.34 30.87 44.91
CA VAL A 150 3.99 30.32 44.67
C VAL A 150 3.04 31.34 44.02
N LYS A 151 3.10 32.61 44.41
CA LYS A 151 2.19 33.65 43.91
C LYS A 151 2.46 33.99 42.46
N MET A 152 3.73 34.10 42.07
CA MET A 152 4.13 34.30 40.66
C MET A 152 3.79 33.07 39.80
N THR A 153 3.98 31.87 40.34
CA THR A 153 3.62 30.64 39.63
C THR A 153 2.11 30.57 39.35
N LEU A 154 1.27 31.01 40.32
CA LEU A 154 -0.16 31.06 40.13
C LEU A 154 -0.58 31.99 38.98
N VAL A 155 0.10 33.12 38.79
CA VAL A 155 -0.11 34.00 37.62
C VAL A 155 0.20 33.28 36.30
N ILE A 156 1.31 32.51 36.24
CA ILE A 156 1.66 31.73 35.06
C ILE A 156 0.59 30.66 34.78
N VAL A 157 0.19 29.89 35.81
CA VAL A 157 -0.81 28.84 35.66
C VAL A 157 -2.15 29.42 35.18
N LEU A 158 -2.57 30.55 35.74
CA LEU A 158 -3.81 31.24 35.34
C LEU A 158 -3.72 31.71 33.87
N THR A 159 -2.56 32.24 33.44
CA THR A 159 -2.32 32.66 32.07
C THR A 159 -2.48 31.46 31.10
N PHE A 160 -1.83 30.33 31.40
CA PHE A 160 -1.96 29.13 30.56
C PHE A 160 -3.37 28.51 30.60
N ALA A 161 -4.06 28.56 31.75
CA ALA A 161 -5.44 28.14 31.85
C ALA A 161 -6.37 28.99 30.96
N LEU A 162 -6.12 30.31 30.89
CA LEU A 162 -6.87 31.23 30.03
C LEU A 162 -6.60 30.93 28.54
N ILE A 163 -5.34 30.69 28.17
CA ILE A 163 -4.95 30.29 26.82
C ILE A 163 -5.65 28.97 26.45
N ALA A 164 -5.60 27.96 27.31
CA ALA A 164 -6.23 26.66 27.07
C ALA A 164 -7.77 26.79 26.96
N SER A 165 -8.39 27.60 27.81
CA SER A 165 -9.84 27.82 27.76
C SER A 165 -10.31 28.53 26.48
N SER A 166 -9.49 29.37 25.89
CA SER A 166 -9.75 30.00 24.59
C SER A 166 -9.51 29.06 23.41
N ALA A 167 -8.48 28.19 23.49
CA ALA A 167 -8.10 27.27 22.42
C ALA A 167 -9.08 26.10 22.26
N PHE A 168 -9.68 25.61 23.37
CA PHE A 168 -10.54 24.41 23.35
C PHE A 168 -11.79 24.55 22.47
N PRO A 169 -12.63 25.61 22.55
CA PRO A 169 -13.79 25.76 21.68
C PRO A 169 -13.38 25.97 20.21
N LEU A 170 -12.31 26.71 19.95
CA LEU A 170 -11.79 26.92 18.58
C LEU A 170 -11.26 25.62 17.99
N GLY A 171 -10.62 24.79 18.80
CA GLY A 171 -10.14 23.47 18.38
C GLY A 171 -11.29 22.55 17.94
N LYS A 172 -12.40 22.49 18.69
CA LYS A 172 -13.59 21.70 18.31
C LYS A 172 -14.23 22.16 17.00
N ILE A 173 -14.32 23.47 16.81
CA ILE A 173 -14.85 24.05 15.57
C ILE A 173 -13.94 23.68 14.39
N ASN A 174 -12.64 23.79 14.59
CA ASN A 174 -11.65 23.43 13.58
C ASN A 174 -11.66 21.95 13.23
N GLU A 175 -11.77 21.05 14.21
CA GLU A 175 -11.88 19.59 14.01
C GLU A 175 -13.06 19.25 13.09
N HIS A 176 -14.22 19.87 13.32
CA HIS A 176 -15.40 19.64 12.49
C HIS A 176 -15.18 20.05 11.02
N PHE A 177 -14.63 21.23 10.78
CA PHE A 177 -14.37 21.70 9.42
C PHE A 177 -13.21 20.94 8.75
N ALA A 178 -12.16 20.59 9.50
CA ALA A 178 -11.05 19.79 8.99
C ALA A 178 -11.52 18.40 8.53
N TYR A 179 -12.41 17.75 9.30
CA TYR A 179 -13.00 16.46 8.90
C TYR A 179 -13.80 16.57 7.60
N GLN A 180 -14.65 17.61 7.46
CA GLN A 180 -15.41 17.83 6.22
C GLN A 180 -14.48 18.12 5.03
N ASN A 181 -13.45 18.93 5.24
CA ASN A 181 -12.46 19.28 4.24
C ASN A 181 -11.71 18.02 3.73
N GLN A 182 -11.27 17.16 4.66
CA GLN A 182 -10.60 15.91 4.34
C GLN A 182 -11.51 14.94 3.56
N ALA A 183 -12.77 14.82 3.96
CA ALA A 183 -13.75 13.99 3.24
C ALA A 183 -14.01 14.50 1.81
N LYS A 184 -14.10 15.82 1.63
CA LYS A 184 -14.27 16.42 0.29
C LYS A 184 -12.99 16.26 -0.56
N LEU A 185 -11.81 16.48 0.04
CA LEU A 185 -10.53 16.29 -0.64
C LEU A 185 -10.37 14.85 -1.15
N SER A 186 -10.75 13.86 -0.34
CA SER A 186 -10.72 12.45 -0.75
C SER A 186 -11.61 12.18 -1.96
N ARG A 187 -12.80 12.79 -2.04
CA ARG A 187 -13.69 12.68 -3.21
C ARG A 187 -13.08 13.33 -4.44
N VAL A 188 -12.56 14.55 -4.31
CA VAL A 188 -11.88 15.27 -5.41
C VAL A 188 -10.69 14.46 -5.93
N SER A 189 -9.92 13.83 -5.04
CA SER A 189 -8.81 12.97 -5.44
C SER A 189 -9.27 11.72 -6.19
N ALA A 190 -10.37 11.08 -5.76
CA ALA A 190 -10.94 9.92 -6.44
C ALA A 190 -11.49 10.30 -7.83
N ASP A 191 -12.19 11.43 -7.96
CA ASP A 191 -12.67 11.94 -9.27
C ASP A 191 -11.50 12.26 -10.21
N LEU A 192 -10.40 12.81 -9.69
CA LEU A 192 -9.20 13.07 -10.48
C LEU A 192 -8.53 11.77 -10.97
N ASP A 193 -8.42 10.77 -10.10
CA ASP A 193 -7.89 9.45 -10.45
C ASP A 193 -8.73 8.79 -11.54
N GLU A 194 -10.07 8.82 -11.43
CA GLU A 194 -11.00 8.34 -12.45
C GLU A 194 -10.84 9.07 -13.79
N ASN A 195 -10.69 10.41 -13.76
CA ASN A 195 -10.48 11.21 -14.96
C ASN A 195 -9.15 10.86 -15.65
N LEU A 196 -8.07 10.65 -14.89
CA LEU A 196 -6.77 10.27 -15.43
C LEU A 196 -6.79 8.84 -16.00
N ALA A 197 -7.45 7.92 -15.33
CA ALA A 197 -7.64 6.55 -15.82
C ALA A 197 -8.40 6.53 -17.16
N ASN A 198 -9.37 7.42 -17.35
CA ASN A 198 -10.19 7.53 -18.55
C ASN A 198 -9.75 8.65 -19.50
N ILE A 199 -8.52 9.17 -19.41
CA ILE A 199 -8.07 10.33 -20.18
C ILE A 199 -8.20 10.14 -21.71
N LYS A 200 -8.00 8.91 -22.19
CA LYS A 200 -8.19 8.57 -23.62
C LYS A 200 -9.64 8.79 -24.05
N LEU A 201 -10.60 8.34 -23.26
CA LEU A 201 -12.03 8.52 -23.54
C LEU A 201 -12.40 10.00 -23.53
N ILE A 202 -11.97 10.76 -22.52
CA ILE A 202 -12.21 12.20 -22.39
C ILE A 202 -11.71 12.95 -23.62
N LYS A 203 -10.51 12.57 -24.14
CA LYS A 203 -9.94 13.17 -25.36
C LYS A 203 -10.72 12.79 -26.62
N LEU A 204 -11.07 11.51 -26.76
CA LEU A 204 -11.79 11.01 -27.94
C LEU A 204 -13.21 11.57 -28.06
N THR A 205 -13.87 11.84 -26.93
CA THR A 205 -15.23 12.39 -26.89
C THR A 205 -15.27 13.93 -26.82
N ASN A 206 -14.11 14.61 -26.82
CA ASN A 206 -14.00 16.06 -26.60
C ASN A 206 -14.71 16.55 -25.32
N ALA A 207 -14.74 15.69 -24.27
CA ALA A 207 -15.45 15.96 -23.02
C ALA A 207 -14.67 16.85 -22.02
N GLN A 208 -13.49 17.37 -22.40
CA GLN A 208 -12.59 18.11 -21.49
C GLN A 208 -13.30 19.30 -20.81
N ALA A 209 -14.13 20.03 -21.53
CA ALA A 209 -14.82 21.19 -20.97
C ALA A 209 -15.83 20.81 -19.89
N GLY A 210 -16.59 19.73 -20.08
CA GLY A 210 -17.55 19.22 -19.10
C GLY A 210 -16.86 18.68 -17.84
N VAL A 211 -15.80 17.87 -18.03
CA VAL A 211 -14.99 17.34 -16.93
C VAL A 211 -14.35 18.47 -16.11
N LEU A 212 -13.77 19.48 -16.79
CA LEU A 212 -13.18 20.64 -16.13
C LEU A 212 -14.22 21.47 -15.37
N GLN A 213 -15.43 21.62 -15.92
CA GLN A 213 -16.52 22.35 -15.24
C GLN A 213 -16.97 21.63 -13.96
N LYS A 214 -17.14 20.29 -13.99
CA LYS A 214 -17.44 19.49 -12.80
C LYS A 214 -16.34 19.66 -11.74
N PHE A 215 -15.09 19.44 -12.15
CA PHE A 215 -13.93 19.54 -11.26
C PHE A 215 -13.78 20.94 -10.64
N ARG A 216 -14.06 22.00 -11.42
CA ARG A 216 -14.10 23.38 -10.92
C ARG A 216 -15.14 23.57 -9.83
N GLY A 217 -16.33 22.96 -9.97
CA GLY A 217 -17.38 22.99 -8.95
C GLY A 217 -16.91 22.33 -7.66
N ASP A 218 -16.33 21.14 -7.77
CA ASP A 218 -15.80 20.39 -6.61
C ASP A 218 -14.67 21.13 -5.88
N LEU A 219 -13.78 21.78 -6.65
CA LEU A 219 -12.73 22.64 -6.09
C LEU A 219 -13.28 23.91 -5.42
N GLN A 220 -14.36 24.50 -5.95
CA GLN A 220 -15.01 25.65 -5.31
C GLN A 220 -15.63 25.27 -3.97
N ASP A 221 -16.27 24.10 -3.87
CA ASP A 221 -16.79 23.58 -2.61
C ASP A 221 -15.67 23.32 -1.60
N LEU A 222 -14.58 22.68 -2.06
CA LEU A 222 -13.39 22.45 -1.23
C LEU A 222 -12.79 23.76 -0.73
N PHE A 223 -12.65 24.76 -1.62
CA PHE A 223 -12.16 26.09 -1.27
C PHE A 223 -13.07 26.80 -0.23
N ALA A 224 -14.40 26.65 -0.37
CA ALA A 224 -15.34 27.22 0.61
C ALA A 224 -15.19 26.60 2.01
N LEU A 225 -14.92 25.29 2.08
CA LEU A 225 -14.61 24.60 3.33
C LEU A 225 -13.24 25.00 3.89
N SER A 226 -12.21 25.05 3.05
CA SER A 226 -10.86 25.48 3.44
C SER A 226 -10.87 26.90 4.04
N ARG A 227 -11.60 27.83 3.41
CA ARG A 227 -11.76 29.19 3.95
C ARG A 227 -12.32 29.22 5.38
N LYS A 228 -13.25 28.32 5.72
CA LYS A 228 -13.80 28.25 7.09
C LYS A 228 -12.74 27.76 8.08
N THR A 229 -11.99 26.75 7.69
CA THR A 229 -10.84 26.23 8.48
C THR A 229 -9.78 27.32 8.67
N ASP A 230 -9.38 27.98 7.57
CA ASP A 230 -8.37 29.04 7.58
C ASP A 230 -8.82 30.25 8.43
N ALA A 231 -10.12 30.60 8.38
CA ALA A 231 -10.67 31.68 9.21
C ALA A 231 -10.54 31.37 10.72
N VAL A 232 -10.76 30.12 11.14
CA VAL A 232 -10.54 29.71 12.54
C VAL A 232 -9.05 29.77 12.89
N PHE A 233 -8.17 29.26 12.04
CA PHE A 233 -6.73 29.32 12.28
C PHE A 233 -6.18 30.73 12.30
N SER A 234 -6.65 31.61 11.41
CA SER A 234 -6.20 33.00 11.34
C SER A 234 -6.57 33.83 12.59
N VAL A 235 -7.57 33.39 13.36
CA VAL A 235 -7.90 34.00 14.65
C VAL A 235 -7.15 33.34 15.81
N THR A 236 -6.98 32.02 15.76
CA THR A 236 -6.39 31.26 16.87
C THR A 236 -4.96 31.67 17.17
N GLY A 237 -4.10 31.80 16.14
CA GLY A 237 -2.70 32.18 16.31
C GLY A 237 -2.50 33.56 16.94
N PRO A 238 -3.05 34.64 16.36
CA PRO A 238 -2.98 35.98 16.95
C PRO A 238 -3.60 36.06 18.35
N LEU A 239 -4.71 35.37 18.61
CA LEU A 239 -5.33 35.35 19.94
C LEU A 239 -4.39 34.73 20.98
N GLN A 240 -3.78 33.58 20.66
CA GLN A 240 -2.78 32.96 21.54
C GLN A 240 -1.57 33.87 21.78
N THR A 241 -1.10 34.58 20.74
CA THR A 241 -0.01 35.53 20.86
C THR A 241 -0.38 36.69 21.78
N VAL A 242 -1.56 37.27 21.63
CA VAL A 242 -2.08 38.34 22.50
C VAL A 242 -2.20 37.88 23.95
N LEU A 243 -2.77 36.69 24.19
CA LEU A 243 -2.90 36.14 25.55
C LEU A 243 -1.53 35.84 26.18
N THR A 244 -0.59 35.33 25.40
CA THR A 244 0.79 35.08 25.86
C THR A 244 1.50 36.39 26.23
N LEU A 245 1.35 37.41 25.37
CA LEU A 245 1.93 38.75 25.65
C LEU A 245 1.24 39.42 26.85
N ALA A 246 -0.07 39.30 26.98
CA ALA A 246 -0.79 39.79 28.15
C ALA A 246 -0.31 39.10 29.45
N GLY A 247 -0.13 37.77 29.40
CA GLY A 247 0.46 37.04 30.53
C GLY A 247 1.87 37.48 30.86
N PHE A 248 2.70 37.72 29.86
CA PHE A 248 4.03 38.29 30.04
C PHE A 248 4.00 39.68 30.71
N LEU A 249 3.11 40.55 30.24
CA LEU A 249 2.90 41.88 30.84
C LEU A 249 2.38 41.78 32.29
N LEU A 250 1.47 40.87 32.59
CA LEU A 250 1.01 40.61 33.97
C LEU A 250 2.16 40.16 34.87
N ILE A 251 3.02 39.27 34.41
CA ILE A 251 4.22 38.83 35.15
C ILE A 251 5.19 40.00 35.36
N LEU A 252 5.39 40.83 34.34
CA LEU A 252 6.24 42.02 34.47
C LEU A 252 5.66 43.04 35.47
N LEU A 253 4.37 43.40 35.38
CA LEU A 253 3.71 44.35 36.24
C LEU A 253 3.68 43.88 37.70
N TYR A 254 3.21 42.65 37.92
CA TYR A 254 3.15 42.09 39.27
C TYR A 254 4.55 41.84 39.85
N GLY A 255 5.47 41.32 39.02
CA GLY A 255 6.85 41.08 39.41
C GLY A 255 7.65 42.36 39.69
N SER A 256 7.45 43.43 38.90
CA SER A 256 8.06 44.74 39.16
C SER A 256 7.57 45.38 40.44
N GLN A 257 6.27 45.29 40.74
CA GLN A 257 5.70 45.77 42.01
C GLN A 257 6.29 45.01 43.21
N ARG A 258 6.47 43.70 43.10
CA ARG A 258 7.10 42.90 44.16
C ARG A 258 8.60 43.15 44.29
N LEU A 259 9.28 43.45 43.19
CA LEU A 259 10.67 43.86 43.16
C LEU A 259 10.84 45.20 43.91
N ALA A 260 9.99 46.18 43.61
CA ALA A 260 9.99 47.48 44.31
C ALA A 260 9.77 47.35 45.81
N ASN A 261 8.93 46.38 46.24
CA ASN A 261 8.67 46.08 47.63
C ASN A 261 9.76 45.21 48.32
N GLY A 262 10.85 44.89 47.62
CA GLY A 262 11.95 44.04 48.10
C GLY A 262 11.59 42.57 48.34
N SER A 263 10.42 42.10 47.90
CA SER A 263 9.94 40.75 48.12
C SER A 263 10.31 39.78 46.97
N LEU A 264 10.92 40.28 45.89
CA LEU A 264 11.38 39.50 44.74
C LEU A 264 12.73 40.06 44.27
N SER A 265 13.65 39.22 43.81
CA SER A 265 14.89 39.69 43.17
C SER A 265 14.72 39.87 41.66
N LEU A 266 15.59 40.68 41.04
CA LEU A 266 15.58 40.86 39.58
C LEU A 266 15.90 39.54 38.85
N GLY A 267 16.82 38.74 39.40
CA GLY A 267 17.15 37.42 38.85
C GLY A 267 15.99 36.43 38.93
N MET A 268 15.19 36.48 40.03
CA MET A 268 13.96 35.68 40.10
C MET A 268 12.97 36.08 39.01
N LEU A 269 12.70 37.38 38.82
CA LEU A 269 11.80 37.86 37.78
C LEU A 269 12.24 37.40 36.39
N SER A 270 13.54 37.52 36.10
CA SER A 270 14.12 37.04 34.82
C SER A 270 13.92 35.52 34.63
N SER A 271 14.10 34.73 35.69
CA SER A 271 13.86 33.27 35.63
C SER A 271 12.40 32.93 35.34
N PHE A 272 11.45 33.62 35.98
CA PHE A 272 10.02 33.43 35.71
C PHE A 272 9.65 33.67 34.25
N ILE A 273 10.21 34.73 33.64
CA ILE A 273 10.03 35.07 32.25
C ILE A 273 10.59 33.97 31.34
N MET A 274 11.82 33.50 31.61
CA MET A 274 12.44 32.43 30.81
C MET A 274 11.66 31.10 30.89
N TYR A 275 11.23 30.69 32.09
CA TYR A 275 10.43 29.48 32.25
C TYR A 275 9.06 29.62 31.58
N MET A 276 8.40 30.79 31.67
CA MET A 276 7.13 31.03 30.96
C MET A 276 7.28 30.77 29.45
N PHE A 277 8.31 31.36 28.80
CA PHE A 277 8.55 31.11 27.37
C PHE A 277 8.98 29.66 27.09
N GLY A 278 9.77 29.06 27.98
CA GLY A 278 10.24 27.67 27.85
C GLY A 278 9.14 26.60 27.92
N ILE A 279 7.99 26.91 28.57
CA ILE A 279 6.86 25.98 28.70
C ILE A 279 5.92 26.00 27.47
N ILE A 280 5.96 27.06 26.65
CA ILE A 280 5.02 27.22 25.51
C ILE A 280 5.12 26.05 24.52
N SER A 281 6.33 25.76 24.05
CA SER A 281 6.56 24.67 23.08
C SER A 281 6.16 23.29 23.63
N PRO A 282 6.56 22.87 24.85
CA PRO A 282 6.07 21.64 25.48
C PRO A 282 4.55 21.54 25.57
N ILE A 283 3.85 22.63 25.93
CA ILE A 283 2.38 22.62 25.98
C ILE A 283 1.78 22.39 24.58
N ASN A 284 2.32 23.04 23.55
CA ASN A 284 1.86 22.85 22.17
C ASN A 284 2.10 21.41 21.70
N ASN A 285 3.24 20.80 22.02
CA ASN A 285 3.53 19.39 21.69
C ASN A 285 2.51 18.45 22.37
N LEU A 286 2.16 18.69 23.62
CA LEU A 286 1.13 17.92 24.33
C LEU A 286 -0.26 18.11 23.71
N GLY A 287 -0.58 19.31 23.24
CA GLY A 287 -1.83 19.60 22.52
C GLY A 287 -1.97 18.82 21.23
N ASN A 288 -0.89 18.72 20.46
CA ASN A 288 -0.85 18.00 19.18
C ASN A 288 -0.81 16.48 19.36
N PHE A 289 -0.37 15.98 20.50
CA PHE A 289 -0.23 14.55 20.78
C PHE A 289 -1.52 13.76 20.54
N TYR A 290 -2.66 14.30 20.97
CA TYR A 290 -3.93 13.58 20.84
C TYR A 290 -4.34 13.35 19.37
N MET A 291 -4.16 14.38 18.53
CA MET A 291 -4.47 14.26 17.09
C MET A 291 -3.54 13.25 16.41
N SER A 292 -2.25 13.36 16.65
CA SER A 292 -1.26 12.42 16.09
C SER A 292 -1.45 10.99 16.61
N TYR A 293 -1.90 10.81 17.86
CA TYR A 293 -2.27 9.50 18.41
C TYR A 293 -3.48 8.91 17.69
N ALA A 294 -4.52 9.72 17.47
CA ALA A 294 -5.72 9.26 16.78
C ALA A 294 -5.42 8.84 15.33
N GLU A 295 -4.60 9.61 14.63
CA GLU A 295 -4.14 9.31 13.28
C GLU A 295 -3.31 8.01 13.24
N ALA A 296 -2.30 7.90 14.10
CA ALA A 296 -1.45 6.71 14.19
C ALA A 296 -2.25 5.45 14.56
N ARG A 297 -3.28 5.60 15.43
CA ARG A 297 -4.19 4.50 15.77
C ARG A 297 -5.02 4.06 14.56
N GLY A 298 -5.48 4.99 13.74
CA GLY A 298 -6.21 4.71 12.49
C GLY A 298 -5.35 3.93 11.51
N SER A 299 -4.15 4.44 11.21
CA SER A 299 -3.17 3.79 10.34
C SER A 299 -2.75 2.41 10.84
N LEU A 300 -2.55 2.27 12.15
CA LEU A 300 -2.22 0.98 12.75
C LEU A 300 -3.37 -0.03 12.62
N LYS A 301 -4.62 0.43 12.74
CA LYS A 301 -5.79 -0.42 12.53
C LYS A 301 -5.82 -0.96 11.10
N ALA A 302 -5.65 -0.10 10.10
CA ALA A 302 -5.61 -0.50 8.69
C ALA A 302 -4.48 -1.52 8.42
N ILE A 303 -3.27 -1.26 8.91
CA ILE A 303 -2.14 -2.19 8.82
C ILE A 303 -2.48 -3.53 9.50
N SER A 304 -3.08 -3.50 10.69
CA SER A 304 -3.42 -4.73 11.43
C SER A 304 -4.51 -5.54 10.73
N GLU A 305 -5.44 -4.92 10.03
CA GLU A 305 -6.46 -5.58 9.23
C GLU A 305 -5.84 -6.34 8.05
N ILE A 306 -4.85 -5.76 7.37
CA ILE A 306 -4.08 -6.46 6.31
C ILE A 306 -3.34 -7.66 6.89
N LEU A 307 -2.63 -7.47 8.01
CA LEU A 307 -1.84 -8.53 8.62
C LEU A 307 -2.69 -9.67 9.22
N ALA A 308 -3.94 -9.38 9.59
CA ALA A 308 -4.88 -10.35 10.13
C ALA A 308 -5.58 -11.20 9.07
N GLN A 309 -5.54 -10.79 7.78
CA GLN A 309 -6.13 -11.58 6.71
C GLN A 309 -5.50 -12.99 6.65
N PRO A 310 -6.27 -14.03 6.36
CA PRO A 310 -5.71 -15.36 6.17
C PRO A 310 -4.83 -15.41 4.92
N ASP A 311 -3.73 -16.13 5.00
CA ASP A 311 -2.90 -16.45 3.83
C ASP A 311 -3.61 -17.45 2.91
N GLU A 312 -3.16 -17.59 1.67
CA GLU A 312 -3.62 -18.66 0.78
C GLU A 312 -3.37 -20.03 1.45
N ALA A 313 -4.37 -20.93 1.31
CA ALA A 313 -4.26 -22.26 1.90
C ALA A 313 -3.17 -23.10 1.22
N ASP A 314 -2.19 -23.54 2.00
CA ASP A 314 -1.10 -24.43 1.54
C ASP A 314 -1.00 -25.66 2.45
N PRO A 315 -1.73 -26.75 2.14
CA PRO A 315 -1.79 -27.95 3.00
C PRO A 315 -0.52 -28.80 3.02
N GLY A 316 0.47 -28.51 2.18
CA GLY A 316 1.83 -29.01 2.34
C GLY A 316 2.16 -30.41 1.76
N GLN A 317 1.29 -31.07 1.01
CA GLN A 317 1.66 -32.30 0.29
C GLN A 317 2.49 -32.00 -0.96
N GLU A 318 3.58 -32.74 -1.16
CA GLU A 318 4.38 -32.65 -2.39
C GLU A 318 3.73 -33.40 -3.53
N LEU A 319 3.99 -32.94 -4.76
CA LEU A 319 3.49 -33.57 -5.98
C LEU A 319 4.40 -34.73 -6.40
N PRO A 320 3.85 -35.83 -6.93
CA PRO A 320 4.65 -36.86 -7.58
C PRO A 320 5.30 -36.29 -8.86
N LYS A 321 6.54 -36.68 -9.11
CA LYS A 321 7.32 -36.22 -10.29
C LYS A 321 6.82 -36.76 -11.63
N LYS A 322 5.66 -37.42 -11.71
CA LYS A 322 5.17 -38.08 -12.92
C LYS A 322 4.04 -37.28 -13.55
N ALA A 323 4.15 -37.00 -14.84
CA ALA A 323 3.05 -36.45 -15.62
C ALA A 323 1.83 -37.39 -15.57
N ALA A 324 0.65 -36.82 -15.43
CA ALA A 324 -0.61 -37.56 -15.36
C ALA A 324 -1.74 -36.68 -15.90
N ASP A 325 -2.82 -37.31 -16.36
CA ASP A 325 -4.01 -36.59 -16.81
C ASP A 325 -4.58 -35.67 -15.74
N LEU A 326 -4.98 -34.48 -16.15
CA LEU A 326 -5.71 -33.53 -15.29
C LEU A 326 -7.22 -33.77 -15.43
N LYS A 327 -7.90 -34.03 -14.33
CA LYS A 327 -9.33 -34.38 -14.31
C LYS A 327 -10.09 -33.42 -13.40
N VAL A 328 -11.27 -33.06 -13.83
CA VAL A 328 -12.26 -32.30 -13.06
C VAL A 328 -13.49 -33.19 -12.87
N ARG A 329 -13.99 -33.27 -11.63
CA ARG A 329 -15.14 -34.12 -11.29
C ARG A 329 -16.16 -33.33 -10.49
N ALA A 330 -17.40 -33.27 -11.01
CA ALA A 330 -18.56 -32.65 -10.38
C ALA A 330 -18.29 -31.24 -9.81
N LEU A 331 -17.50 -30.43 -10.53
CA LEU A 331 -17.04 -29.12 -10.07
C LEU A 331 -18.19 -28.12 -10.05
N THR A 332 -18.50 -27.60 -8.87
CA THR A 332 -19.48 -26.52 -8.68
C THR A 332 -18.83 -25.36 -7.94
N PHE A 333 -19.05 -24.15 -8.44
CA PHE A 333 -18.43 -22.93 -7.86
C PHE A 333 -19.34 -21.71 -8.00
N ALA A 334 -19.40 -20.92 -6.93
CA ALA A 334 -19.98 -19.58 -6.89
C ALA A 334 -18.99 -18.60 -6.27
N TYR A 335 -18.91 -17.37 -6.80
CA TYR A 335 -18.11 -16.33 -6.17
C TYR A 335 -18.67 -15.92 -4.80
N PRO A 336 -17.83 -15.49 -3.86
CA PRO A 336 -18.30 -14.98 -2.57
C PRO A 336 -19.38 -13.90 -2.75
N GLY A 337 -20.45 -13.98 -1.95
CA GLY A 337 -21.59 -13.06 -2.05
C GLY A 337 -22.60 -13.35 -3.17
N SER A 338 -22.32 -14.28 -4.09
CA SER A 338 -23.27 -14.69 -5.12
C SER A 338 -24.03 -15.98 -4.72
N GLN A 339 -25.37 -15.93 -4.81
CA GLN A 339 -26.20 -17.13 -4.61
C GLN A 339 -26.27 -18.03 -5.85
N ARG A 340 -25.85 -17.53 -7.02
CA ARG A 340 -25.91 -18.29 -8.28
C ARG A 340 -24.54 -18.89 -8.59
N PRO A 341 -24.44 -20.22 -8.72
CA PRO A 341 -23.18 -20.86 -9.13
C PRO A 341 -22.85 -20.50 -10.59
N VAL A 342 -21.56 -20.14 -10.80
CA VAL A 342 -20.99 -19.86 -12.13
C VAL A 342 -20.63 -21.16 -12.84
N LEU A 343 -20.20 -22.19 -12.10
CA LEU A 343 -19.97 -23.54 -12.62
C LEU A 343 -20.87 -24.49 -11.87
N ARG A 344 -21.46 -25.48 -12.59
CA ARG A 344 -22.46 -26.40 -12.07
C ARG A 344 -22.17 -27.83 -12.55
N ASP A 345 -21.78 -28.70 -11.62
CA ASP A 345 -21.53 -30.12 -11.86
C ASP A 345 -20.65 -30.40 -13.09
N LEU A 346 -19.55 -29.63 -13.21
CA LEU A 346 -18.68 -29.67 -14.36
C LEU A 346 -17.69 -30.83 -14.25
N SER A 347 -17.65 -31.70 -15.27
CA SER A 347 -16.71 -32.82 -15.34
C SER A 347 -15.94 -32.78 -16.67
N LEU A 348 -14.60 -32.78 -16.59
CA LEU A 348 -13.69 -32.63 -17.73
C LEU A 348 -12.47 -33.53 -17.57
N ASP A 349 -11.94 -34.01 -18.69
CA ASP A 349 -10.68 -34.76 -18.76
C ASP A 349 -9.74 -34.11 -19.75
N PHE A 350 -8.57 -33.71 -19.27
CA PHE A 350 -7.46 -33.16 -20.06
C PHE A 350 -6.35 -34.22 -20.12
N LYS A 351 -6.08 -34.73 -21.31
CA LYS A 351 -5.08 -35.77 -21.52
C LYS A 351 -3.72 -35.20 -21.85
N GLU A 352 -2.67 -35.89 -21.40
CA GLU A 352 -1.30 -35.61 -21.80
C GLU A 352 -1.15 -35.79 -23.33
N GLY A 353 -0.40 -34.89 -23.97
CA GLY A 353 -0.16 -34.86 -25.40
C GLY A 353 -1.36 -34.41 -26.23
N ALA A 354 -2.46 -33.95 -25.62
CA ALA A 354 -3.67 -33.55 -26.34
C ALA A 354 -3.98 -32.04 -26.13
N LYS A 355 -4.48 -31.42 -27.19
CA LYS A 355 -5.00 -30.04 -27.18
C LYS A 355 -6.51 -30.06 -26.93
N THR A 356 -6.94 -29.53 -25.82
CA THR A 356 -8.35 -29.42 -25.43
C THR A 356 -8.80 -27.97 -25.53
N ALA A 357 -9.79 -27.67 -26.33
CA ALA A 357 -10.43 -26.38 -26.45
C ALA A 357 -11.63 -26.23 -25.52
N LEU A 358 -11.69 -25.13 -24.77
CA LEU A 358 -12.86 -24.67 -24.01
C LEU A 358 -13.56 -23.58 -24.81
N VAL A 359 -14.76 -23.88 -25.28
CA VAL A 359 -15.54 -23.03 -26.19
C VAL A 359 -16.89 -22.71 -25.57
N GLY A 360 -17.43 -21.53 -25.83
CA GLY A 360 -18.76 -21.14 -25.35
C GLY A 360 -18.91 -19.61 -25.26
N PRO A 361 -20.13 -19.11 -25.05
CA PRO A 361 -20.43 -17.70 -25.00
C PRO A 361 -19.67 -17.00 -23.84
N SER A 362 -19.62 -15.67 -23.90
CA SER A 362 -19.10 -14.87 -22.78
C SER A 362 -19.93 -15.15 -21.52
N GLY A 363 -19.27 -15.26 -20.36
CA GLY A 363 -19.93 -15.60 -19.09
C GLY A 363 -20.22 -17.10 -18.89
N ALA A 364 -19.82 -18.00 -19.81
CA ALA A 364 -20.01 -19.46 -19.65
C ALA A 364 -19.14 -20.06 -18.52
N GLY A 365 -18.22 -19.32 -17.91
CA GLY A 365 -17.38 -19.78 -16.79
C GLY A 365 -15.99 -20.27 -17.18
N LYS A 366 -15.54 -20.04 -18.42
CA LYS A 366 -14.22 -20.51 -18.93
C LYS A 366 -13.04 -19.98 -18.11
N THR A 367 -12.94 -18.68 -17.93
CA THR A 367 -11.88 -18.05 -17.13
C THR A 367 -11.97 -18.45 -15.65
N THR A 368 -13.20 -18.59 -15.11
CA THR A 368 -13.41 -19.08 -13.75
C THR A 368 -12.85 -20.49 -13.58
N LEU A 369 -13.05 -21.37 -14.57
CA LEU A 369 -12.48 -22.73 -14.55
C LEU A 369 -10.95 -22.68 -14.52
N ILE A 370 -10.29 -21.83 -15.35
CA ILE A 370 -8.84 -21.66 -15.33
C ILE A 370 -8.35 -21.19 -13.96
N ASN A 371 -9.02 -20.21 -13.37
CA ASN A 371 -8.67 -19.71 -12.03
C ASN A 371 -8.77 -20.79 -10.95
N LEU A 372 -9.73 -21.71 -11.07
CA LEU A 372 -9.86 -22.86 -10.18
C LEU A 372 -8.79 -23.92 -10.43
N LEU A 373 -8.50 -24.24 -11.70
CA LEU A 373 -7.44 -25.17 -12.07
C LEU A 373 -6.06 -24.71 -11.54
N THR A 374 -5.79 -23.42 -11.61
CA THR A 374 -4.54 -22.82 -11.12
C THR A 374 -4.57 -22.46 -9.64
N ARG A 375 -5.69 -22.74 -8.95
CA ARG A 375 -5.90 -22.38 -7.53
C ARG A 375 -5.72 -20.88 -7.24
N LEU A 376 -6.04 -20.00 -8.20
CA LEU A 376 -6.24 -18.57 -7.94
C LEU A 376 -7.56 -18.32 -7.21
N GLU A 377 -8.58 -19.16 -7.48
CA GLU A 377 -9.84 -19.20 -6.75
C GLU A 377 -9.92 -20.48 -5.93
N ALA A 378 -10.62 -20.41 -4.80
CA ALA A 378 -10.82 -21.52 -3.88
C ALA A 378 -12.31 -21.65 -3.49
N GLY A 379 -12.67 -22.63 -2.68
CA GLY A 379 -14.04 -22.76 -2.14
C GLY A 379 -15.02 -23.47 -3.08
N TYR A 380 -14.53 -24.23 -4.08
CA TYR A 380 -15.37 -25.05 -4.95
C TYR A 380 -15.80 -26.37 -4.29
N GLN A 381 -16.91 -26.93 -4.75
CA GLN A 381 -17.35 -28.29 -4.49
C GLN A 381 -16.89 -29.20 -5.65
N GLY A 382 -16.75 -30.50 -5.41
CA GLY A 382 -16.18 -31.44 -6.37
C GLY A 382 -14.67 -31.56 -6.24
N GLN A 383 -13.99 -32.09 -7.26
CA GLN A 383 -12.58 -32.45 -7.24
C GLN A 383 -11.85 -31.97 -8.49
N ILE A 384 -10.62 -31.52 -8.32
CA ILE A 384 -9.63 -31.29 -9.38
C ILE A 384 -8.46 -32.21 -9.08
N LEU A 385 -8.16 -33.13 -9.98
CA LEU A 385 -7.23 -34.23 -9.77
C LEU A 385 -6.12 -34.21 -10.83
N LEU A 386 -4.87 -34.39 -10.41
CA LEU A 386 -3.76 -34.76 -11.27
C LEU A 386 -3.43 -36.24 -11.00
N GLY A 387 -3.78 -37.14 -11.94
CA GLY A 387 -3.85 -38.55 -11.63
C GLY A 387 -4.85 -38.82 -10.49
N ASP A 388 -4.36 -39.30 -9.34
CA ASP A 388 -5.16 -39.55 -8.15
C ASP A 388 -5.01 -38.48 -7.05
N LEU A 389 -4.21 -37.44 -7.28
CA LEU A 389 -3.92 -36.39 -6.32
C LEU A 389 -4.88 -35.21 -6.46
N GLU A 390 -5.55 -34.86 -5.37
CA GLU A 390 -6.45 -33.71 -5.33
C GLU A 390 -5.70 -32.39 -5.18
N ALA A 391 -6.04 -31.40 -6.01
CA ALA A 391 -5.44 -30.07 -6.00
C ALA A 391 -5.43 -29.41 -4.61
N LYS A 392 -6.51 -29.55 -3.83
CA LYS A 392 -6.63 -28.96 -2.48
C LYS A 392 -5.63 -29.53 -1.47
N SER A 393 -5.13 -30.75 -1.67
CA SER A 393 -4.20 -31.41 -0.76
C SER A 393 -2.73 -31.11 -1.07
N CYS A 394 -2.43 -30.55 -2.23
CA CYS A 394 -1.07 -30.28 -2.69
C CYS A 394 -0.54 -28.95 -2.20
N ARG A 395 0.79 -28.84 -2.04
CA ARG A 395 1.46 -27.55 -1.83
C ARG A 395 1.14 -26.58 -2.97
N LEU A 396 0.76 -25.35 -2.62
CA LEU A 396 0.29 -24.37 -3.59
C LEU A 396 1.37 -24.00 -4.63
N PRO A 397 2.63 -23.72 -4.27
CA PRO A 397 3.68 -23.48 -5.25
C PRO A 397 3.89 -24.68 -6.19
N ALA A 398 3.97 -25.90 -5.62
CA ALA A 398 4.16 -27.12 -6.42
C ALA A 398 3.00 -27.36 -7.40
N TRP A 399 1.76 -27.08 -6.97
CA TRP A 399 0.59 -27.16 -7.85
C TRP A 399 0.64 -26.13 -8.98
N ARG A 400 0.98 -24.86 -8.67
CA ARG A 400 1.09 -23.79 -9.67
C ARG A 400 2.24 -24.01 -10.65
N ASP A 401 3.30 -24.70 -10.24
CA ASP A 401 4.43 -25.06 -11.11
C ASP A 401 4.05 -26.06 -12.20
N LEU A 402 2.91 -26.74 -12.06
CA LEU A 402 2.36 -27.58 -13.12
C LEU A 402 1.84 -26.77 -14.31
N PHE A 403 1.63 -25.48 -14.18
CA PHE A 403 0.96 -24.67 -15.18
C PHE A 403 1.87 -23.55 -15.73
N SER A 404 1.96 -23.49 -17.06
CA SER A 404 2.36 -22.29 -17.78
C SER A 404 1.12 -21.63 -18.34
N VAL A 405 0.85 -20.38 -17.94
CA VAL A 405 -0.35 -19.66 -18.36
C VAL A 405 0.05 -18.49 -19.25
N VAL A 406 -0.48 -18.46 -20.47
CA VAL A 406 -0.48 -17.31 -21.37
C VAL A 406 -1.84 -16.65 -21.24
N ALA A 407 -1.90 -15.55 -20.49
CA ALA A 407 -3.14 -14.86 -20.18
C ALA A 407 -3.54 -13.88 -21.30
N GLN A 408 -4.83 -13.54 -21.31
CA GLN A 408 -5.37 -12.51 -22.20
C GLN A 408 -4.74 -11.14 -21.96
N ASP A 409 -4.53 -10.80 -20.68
CA ASP A 409 -3.90 -9.55 -20.29
C ASP A 409 -2.40 -9.54 -20.58
N ASN A 410 -1.88 -8.34 -20.85
CA ASN A 410 -0.48 -8.14 -21.17
C ASN A 410 0.40 -8.16 -19.91
N ASN A 411 0.76 -9.37 -19.43
CA ASN A 411 1.54 -9.59 -18.21
C ASN A 411 3.05 -9.46 -18.47
N ILE A 412 3.47 -8.28 -18.94
CA ILE A 412 4.87 -7.91 -19.18
C ILE A 412 5.31 -6.90 -18.13
N PHE A 413 6.43 -7.17 -17.45
CA PHE A 413 7.04 -6.25 -16.50
C PHE A 413 7.97 -5.27 -17.20
N ALA A 414 8.12 -4.08 -16.60
CA ALA A 414 9.14 -3.14 -17.00
C ALA A 414 10.53 -3.76 -16.78
N GLY A 415 11.40 -3.67 -17.78
CA GLY A 415 12.73 -4.26 -17.79
C GLY A 415 13.13 -4.72 -19.18
N THR A 416 14.08 -5.63 -19.27
CA THR A 416 14.50 -6.22 -20.53
C THR A 416 13.64 -7.42 -20.92
N VAL A 417 13.76 -7.86 -22.16
CA VAL A 417 13.21 -9.15 -22.64
C VAL A 417 13.76 -10.30 -21.79
N ALA A 418 15.07 -10.28 -21.47
CA ALA A 418 15.69 -11.29 -20.62
C ALA A 418 15.06 -11.33 -19.20
N ASP A 419 14.84 -10.16 -18.56
CA ASP A 419 14.19 -10.09 -17.24
C ASP A 419 12.80 -10.72 -17.29
N ASN A 420 12.05 -10.45 -18.35
CA ASN A 420 10.72 -11.01 -18.54
C ASN A 420 10.75 -12.52 -18.81
N LEU A 421 11.72 -13.04 -19.52
CA LEU A 421 11.88 -14.49 -19.76
C LEU A 421 12.22 -15.24 -18.47
N LEU A 422 13.06 -14.65 -17.62
CA LEU A 422 13.52 -15.26 -16.36
C LEU A 422 12.51 -15.11 -15.21
N PHE A 423 11.46 -14.30 -15.39
CA PHE A 423 10.50 -14.03 -14.33
C PHE A 423 9.80 -15.31 -13.83
N GLY A 424 9.93 -15.60 -12.52
CA GLY A 424 9.35 -16.77 -11.86
C GLY A 424 10.08 -18.08 -12.15
N LEU A 425 11.31 -18.05 -12.67
CA LEU A 425 12.15 -19.22 -12.83
C LEU A 425 13.21 -19.26 -11.71
N GLU A 426 13.26 -20.35 -10.96
CA GLU A 426 14.28 -20.57 -9.92
C GLU A 426 15.58 -21.18 -10.50
N LYS A 427 15.49 -21.79 -11.71
CA LYS A 427 16.63 -22.41 -12.37
C LYS A 427 17.48 -21.38 -13.11
N SER A 428 18.79 -21.59 -13.14
CA SER A 428 19.69 -20.81 -14.00
C SER A 428 19.43 -21.15 -15.46
N VAL A 429 19.18 -20.13 -16.29
CA VAL A 429 18.92 -20.26 -17.72
C VAL A 429 20.06 -19.58 -18.46
N SER A 430 20.68 -20.28 -19.41
CA SER A 430 21.77 -19.71 -20.23
C SER A 430 21.23 -18.70 -21.25
N ARG A 431 22.12 -17.80 -21.72
CA ARG A 431 21.76 -16.86 -22.81
C ARG A 431 21.32 -17.61 -24.07
N SER A 432 21.93 -18.76 -24.38
CA SER A 432 21.54 -19.62 -25.49
C SER A 432 20.12 -20.18 -25.35
N ASP A 433 19.73 -20.63 -24.15
CA ASP A 433 18.38 -21.15 -23.91
C ASP A 433 17.33 -20.05 -24.05
N MET A 434 17.63 -18.83 -23.60
CA MET A 434 16.75 -17.67 -23.79
C MET A 434 16.57 -17.33 -25.27
N ILE A 435 17.65 -17.34 -26.05
CA ILE A 435 17.58 -17.14 -27.52
C ILE A 435 16.77 -18.25 -28.17
N GLN A 436 16.98 -19.51 -27.77
CA GLN A 436 16.18 -20.63 -28.26
C GLN A 436 14.70 -20.46 -27.96
N ALA A 437 14.34 -19.98 -26.76
CA ALA A 437 12.96 -19.69 -26.41
C ALA A 437 12.33 -18.62 -27.31
N LEU A 438 13.09 -17.55 -27.61
CA LEU A 438 12.65 -16.53 -28.56
C LEU A 438 12.49 -17.07 -29.99
N GLN A 439 13.38 -17.99 -30.42
CA GLN A 439 13.26 -18.66 -31.72
C GLN A 439 12.03 -19.56 -31.80
N VAL A 440 11.75 -20.33 -30.74
CA VAL A 440 10.53 -21.17 -30.63
C VAL A 440 9.28 -20.32 -30.73
N ALA A 441 9.30 -19.13 -30.09
CA ALA A 441 8.18 -18.18 -30.10
C ALA A 441 8.15 -17.30 -31.38
N ASN A 442 9.02 -17.52 -32.36
CA ASN A 442 9.15 -16.69 -33.57
C ASN A 442 9.41 -15.19 -33.27
N LEU A 443 10.18 -14.89 -32.20
CA LEU A 443 10.57 -13.53 -31.80
C LEU A 443 12.01 -13.18 -32.15
N TRP A 444 12.88 -14.17 -32.34
CA TRP A 444 14.26 -13.96 -32.75
C TRP A 444 14.37 -13.92 -34.28
N PRO A 445 15.11 -12.97 -34.88
CA PRO A 445 15.87 -11.87 -34.27
C PRO A 445 15.08 -10.57 -34.10
N GLU A 446 13.76 -10.60 -34.18
CA GLU A 446 12.87 -9.42 -34.08
C GLU A 446 13.06 -8.67 -32.76
N LEU A 447 13.27 -9.38 -31.65
CA LEU A 447 13.59 -8.83 -30.33
C LEU A 447 14.91 -9.45 -29.82
N ASP A 448 15.82 -8.59 -29.33
CA ASP A 448 17.00 -9.03 -28.59
C ASP A 448 16.69 -9.11 -27.09
N LEU A 449 17.50 -9.89 -26.35
CA LEU A 449 17.39 -10.08 -24.91
C LEU A 449 17.51 -8.78 -24.12
N ASP A 450 18.31 -7.83 -24.60
CA ASP A 450 18.55 -6.53 -23.96
C ASP A 450 17.50 -5.47 -24.34
N THR A 451 16.52 -5.81 -25.20
CA THR A 451 15.44 -4.90 -25.61
C THR A 451 14.57 -4.54 -24.42
N GLN A 452 14.35 -3.24 -24.21
CA GLN A 452 13.49 -2.71 -23.14
C GLN A 452 12.01 -2.85 -23.49
N THR A 453 11.25 -3.50 -22.63
CA THR A 453 9.80 -3.74 -22.82
C THR A 453 8.92 -2.54 -22.49
N GLY A 454 9.38 -1.67 -21.57
CA GLY A 454 8.58 -0.57 -21.01
C GLY A 454 7.56 -1.05 -19.96
N GLU A 455 6.93 -0.11 -19.27
CA GLU A 455 5.93 -0.39 -18.25
C GLU A 455 4.69 -1.05 -18.89
N GLY A 456 4.27 -2.22 -18.38
CA GLY A 456 3.18 -2.99 -18.97
C GLY A 456 3.43 -3.46 -20.41
N GLY A 457 4.68 -3.44 -20.89
CA GLY A 457 5.05 -3.90 -22.22
C GLY A 457 4.65 -2.94 -23.35
N TRP A 458 4.44 -1.65 -23.07
CA TRP A 458 3.91 -0.67 -24.05
C TRP A 458 4.80 -0.46 -25.29
N LYS A 459 6.08 -0.84 -25.21
CA LYS A 459 7.01 -0.79 -26.35
C LYS A 459 6.89 -1.98 -27.30
N LEU A 460 6.15 -3.01 -26.91
CA LEU A 460 5.93 -4.19 -27.71
C LEU A 460 4.56 -4.15 -28.40
N SER A 461 4.48 -4.69 -29.61
CA SER A 461 3.17 -4.97 -30.20
C SER A 461 2.43 -6.05 -29.38
N LEU A 462 1.11 -6.11 -29.50
CA LEU A 462 0.31 -7.14 -28.81
C LEU A 462 0.80 -8.55 -29.18
N GLY A 463 1.10 -8.79 -30.48
CA GLY A 463 1.64 -10.05 -30.95
C GLY A 463 3.04 -10.36 -30.42
N GLN A 464 3.92 -9.37 -30.26
CA GLN A 464 5.21 -9.55 -29.62
C GLN A 464 5.06 -9.89 -28.14
N SER A 465 4.16 -9.21 -27.43
CA SER A 465 3.88 -9.46 -26.01
C SER A 465 3.36 -10.88 -25.78
N GLN A 466 2.44 -11.35 -26.61
CA GLN A 466 1.92 -12.72 -26.52
C GLN A 466 2.98 -13.77 -26.85
N ARG A 467 3.80 -13.54 -27.89
CA ARG A 467 4.92 -14.43 -28.23
C ARG A 467 6.00 -14.44 -27.12
N LEU A 468 6.23 -13.32 -26.44
CA LEU A 468 7.14 -13.25 -25.28
C LEU A 468 6.61 -14.08 -24.10
N GLN A 469 5.29 -14.03 -23.84
CA GLN A 469 4.65 -14.91 -22.84
C GLN A 469 4.78 -16.41 -23.22
N LEU A 470 4.67 -16.75 -24.51
CA LEU A 470 4.92 -18.11 -24.99
C LEU A 470 6.38 -18.53 -24.82
N ALA A 471 7.35 -17.66 -25.09
CA ALA A 471 8.75 -17.93 -24.85
C ALA A 471 9.03 -18.18 -23.34
N ARG A 472 8.40 -17.39 -22.47
CA ARG A 472 8.42 -17.63 -21.00
C ARG A 472 7.83 -19.00 -20.64
N ALA A 473 6.69 -19.35 -21.23
CA ALA A 473 6.03 -20.64 -21.01
C ALA A 473 6.90 -21.82 -21.48
N TYR A 474 7.63 -21.65 -22.56
CA TYR A 474 8.61 -22.64 -23.05
C TYR A 474 9.75 -22.85 -22.04
N LEU A 475 10.37 -21.78 -21.54
CA LEU A 475 11.45 -21.87 -20.55
C LEU A 475 11.01 -22.46 -19.21
N ARG A 476 9.78 -22.16 -18.79
CA ARG A 476 9.20 -22.73 -17.55
C ARG A 476 9.04 -24.25 -17.67
N ASP A 477 8.75 -24.73 -18.86
CA ASP A 477 8.61 -26.16 -19.21
C ASP A 477 7.62 -26.93 -18.32
N ALA A 478 6.51 -26.28 -17.95
CA ALA A 478 5.45 -26.90 -17.16
C ALA A 478 4.70 -27.98 -17.96
N PRO A 479 4.22 -29.06 -17.30
CA PRO A 479 3.48 -30.14 -17.99
C PRO A 479 2.11 -29.70 -18.55
N CYS A 480 1.50 -28.63 -18.01
CA CYS A 480 0.23 -28.07 -18.49
C CYS A 480 0.46 -26.67 -19.07
N LEU A 481 0.03 -26.46 -20.31
CA LEU A 481 0.00 -25.16 -20.97
C LEU A 481 -1.44 -24.66 -21.07
N ILE A 482 -1.73 -23.50 -20.49
CA ILE A 482 -3.04 -22.85 -20.57
C ILE A 482 -2.88 -21.60 -21.46
N LEU A 483 -3.76 -21.49 -22.46
CA LEU A 483 -3.83 -20.35 -23.37
C LEU A 483 -5.21 -19.70 -23.22
N ASP A 484 -5.25 -18.51 -22.59
CA ASP A 484 -6.49 -17.74 -22.42
C ASP A 484 -6.58 -16.65 -23.49
N GLU A 485 -7.35 -16.92 -24.55
CA GLU A 485 -7.55 -16.00 -25.68
C GLU A 485 -6.24 -15.49 -26.33
N ALA A 486 -5.18 -16.28 -26.32
CA ALA A 486 -3.83 -15.89 -26.72
C ALA A 486 -3.70 -15.43 -28.19
N THR A 487 -4.75 -15.58 -29.01
CA THR A 487 -4.78 -15.13 -30.42
C THR A 487 -5.82 -14.04 -30.68
N ALA A 488 -6.56 -13.58 -29.62
CA ALA A 488 -7.54 -12.51 -29.78
C ALA A 488 -6.86 -11.20 -30.19
N ASN A 489 -7.46 -10.47 -31.13
CA ASN A 489 -6.99 -9.16 -31.62
C ASN A 489 -5.60 -9.15 -32.34
N LEU A 490 -5.10 -10.31 -32.80
CA LEU A 490 -3.92 -10.39 -33.64
C LEU A 490 -4.26 -10.28 -35.12
N ASP A 491 -3.33 -9.70 -35.90
CA ASP A 491 -3.32 -9.79 -37.35
C ASP A 491 -3.04 -11.24 -37.81
N PRO A 492 -3.45 -11.65 -39.02
CA PRO A 492 -3.31 -13.03 -39.50
C PRO A 492 -1.86 -13.56 -39.48
N GLU A 493 -0.88 -12.71 -39.73
CA GLU A 493 0.55 -13.11 -39.71
C GLU A 493 1.02 -13.40 -38.28
N SER A 494 0.69 -12.53 -37.34
CA SER A 494 0.99 -12.74 -35.91
C SER A 494 0.27 -13.95 -35.35
N GLU A 495 -0.99 -14.19 -35.74
CA GLU A 495 -1.75 -15.38 -35.36
C GLU A 495 -1.08 -16.67 -35.83
N ALA A 496 -0.63 -16.72 -37.09
CA ALA A 496 0.08 -17.87 -37.62
C ALA A 496 1.39 -18.15 -36.86
N LYS A 497 2.15 -17.11 -36.52
CA LYS A 497 3.39 -17.22 -35.72
C LYS A 497 3.10 -17.73 -34.30
N VAL A 498 2.05 -17.26 -33.65
CA VAL A 498 1.61 -17.73 -32.33
C VAL A 498 1.17 -19.20 -32.41
N SER A 499 0.35 -19.58 -33.39
CA SER A 499 -0.08 -20.96 -33.58
C SER A 499 1.10 -21.93 -33.77
N GLN A 500 2.08 -21.57 -34.61
CA GLN A 500 3.28 -22.37 -34.81
C GLN A 500 4.12 -22.51 -33.52
N ALA A 501 4.24 -21.43 -32.74
CA ALA A 501 4.92 -21.46 -31.45
C ALA A 501 4.19 -22.40 -30.46
N VAL A 502 2.86 -22.31 -30.37
CA VAL A 502 2.04 -23.21 -29.55
C VAL A 502 2.25 -24.66 -29.96
N ASP A 503 2.24 -24.98 -31.27
CA ASP A 503 2.44 -26.35 -31.77
C ASP A 503 3.81 -26.93 -31.41
N ARG A 504 4.85 -26.08 -31.35
CA ARG A 504 6.20 -26.50 -30.93
C ARG A 504 6.29 -26.75 -29.42
N ILE A 505 5.61 -25.91 -28.62
CA ILE A 505 5.64 -26.00 -27.15
C ILE A 505 4.72 -27.12 -26.64
N ALA A 506 3.63 -27.40 -27.37
CA ALA A 506 2.56 -28.30 -26.96
C ALA A 506 2.90 -29.80 -27.00
N ARG A 507 4.06 -30.16 -27.57
CA ARG A 507 4.45 -31.58 -27.68
C ARG A 507 4.56 -32.21 -26.29
N GLU A 508 3.87 -33.33 -26.10
CA GLU A 508 3.89 -34.11 -24.85
C GLU A 508 3.33 -33.38 -23.61
N LYS A 509 2.58 -32.27 -23.80
CA LYS A 509 1.97 -31.51 -22.71
C LYS A 509 0.46 -31.60 -22.74
N ILE A 510 -0.16 -31.36 -21.59
CA ILE A 510 -1.59 -31.07 -21.53
C ILE A 510 -1.78 -29.62 -22.00
N VAL A 511 -2.56 -29.42 -23.06
CA VAL A 511 -2.84 -28.08 -23.58
C VAL A 511 -4.31 -27.75 -23.43
N ILE A 512 -4.60 -26.67 -22.70
CA ILE A 512 -5.95 -26.15 -22.48
C ILE A 512 -6.04 -24.78 -23.15
N ILE A 513 -6.96 -24.63 -24.10
CA ILE A 513 -7.12 -23.41 -24.90
C ILE A 513 -8.52 -22.84 -24.68
N ILE A 514 -8.64 -21.63 -24.15
CA ILE A 514 -9.87 -20.86 -24.29
C ILE A 514 -9.86 -20.25 -25.70
N ALA A 515 -10.70 -20.79 -26.56
CA ALA A 515 -10.71 -20.43 -27.97
C ALA A 515 -11.95 -19.59 -28.32
N HIS A 516 -11.68 -18.46 -28.98
CA HIS A 516 -12.69 -17.60 -29.60
C HIS A 516 -12.56 -17.53 -31.13
N ARG A 517 -11.52 -18.18 -31.72
CA ARG A 517 -11.33 -18.22 -33.18
C ARG A 517 -11.49 -19.62 -33.71
N LEU A 518 -12.15 -19.73 -34.85
CA LEU A 518 -12.46 -21.01 -35.49
C LEU A 518 -11.19 -21.79 -35.84
N SER A 519 -10.12 -21.12 -36.31
CA SER A 519 -8.81 -21.72 -36.62
C SER A 519 -8.23 -22.50 -35.43
N THR A 520 -8.34 -21.94 -34.25
CA THR A 520 -7.88 -22.56 -33.00
C THR A 520 -8.79 -23.70 -32.55
N ILE A 521 -10.09 -23.55 -32.72
CA ILE A 521 -11.12 -24.55 -32.35
C ILE A 521 -11.01 -25.80 -33.25
N ALA A 522 -10.87 -25.61 -34.56
CA ALA A 522 -10.85 -26.71 -35.53
C ALA A 522 -9.63 -27.62 -35.36
N ASN A 523 -8.48 -27.07 -34.87
CA ASN A 523 -7.25 -27.83 -34.67
C ASN A 523 -7.11 -28.50 -33.29
N ALA A 524 -8.15 -28.45 -32.45
CA ALA A 524 -8.18 -29.11 -31.15
C ALA A 524 -8.53 -30.58 -31.25
N ASP A 525 -7.84 -31.44 -30.49
CA ASP A 525 -8.14 -32.89 -30.42
C ASP A 525 -9.47 -33.16 -29.76
N LYS A 526 -9.85 -32.32 -28.78
CA LYS A 526 -11.11 -32.36 -28.07
C LYS A 526 -11.62 -30.95 -27.76
N ILE A 527 -12.92 -30.78 -27.90
CA ILE A 527 -13.60 -29.53 -27.60
C ILE A 527 -14.64 -29.82 -26.52
N TYR A 528 -14.67 -28.95 -25.49
CA TYR A 528 -15.77 -28.86 -24.56
C TYR A 528 -16.57 -27.58 -24.83
N PHE A 529 -17.85 -27.72 -25.17
CA PHE A 529 -18.76 -26.59 -25.33
C PHE A 529 -19.44 -26.29 -24.00
N LEU A 530 -19.08 -25.17 -23.40
CA LEU A 530 -19.64 -24.70 -22.13
C LEU A 530 -20.75 -23.67 -22.38
N ASP A 531 -21.87 -23.83 -21.70
CA ASP A 531 -22.94 -22.85 -21.65
C ASP A 531 -23.58 -22.85 -20.26
N GLN A 532 -23.83 -21.65 -19.71
CA GLN A 532 -24.43 -21.46 -18.38
C GLN A 532 -23.73 -22.26 -17.25
N GLY A 533 -22.41 -22.38 -17.32
CA GLY A 533 -21.60 -23.09 -16.32
C GLY A 533 -21.61 -24.61 -16.39
N GLN A 534 -22.13 -25.20 -17.47
CA GLN A 534 -22.20 -26.64 -17.70
C GLN A 534 -21.57 -27.03 -19.02
N VAL A 535 -21.07 -28.29 -19.12
CA VAL A 535 -20.69 -28.90 -20.40
C VAL A 535 -21.94 -29.35 -21.13
N GLN A 536 -22.23 -28.74 -22.26
CA GLN A 536 -23.38 -29.12 -23.11
C GLN A 536 -23.03 -30.29 -24.04
N ALA A 537 -21.79 -30.31 -24.53
CA ALA A 537 -21.29 -31.40 -25.37
C ALA A 537 -19.73 -31.41 -25.34
N ALA A 538 -19.17 -32.58 -25.67
CA ALA A 538 -17.74 -32.78 -25.84
C ALA A 538 -17.48 -33.69 -27.07
N GLY A 539 -16.49 -33.32 -27.90
CA GLY A 539 -16.15 -34.09 -29.10
C GLY A 539 -15.15 -33.32 -30.00
N ARG A 540 -14.96 -33.80 -31.21
CA ARG A 540 -14.24 -33.10 -32.26
C ARG A 540 -15.12 -32.03 -32.92
N HIS A 541 -14.51 -31.08 -33.59
CA HIS A 541 -15.20 -29.99 -34.27
C HIS A 541 -16.33 -30.47 -35.20
N GLU A 542 -16.00 -31.43 -36.07
CA GLU A 542 -16.95 -31.97 -37.04
C GLU A 542 -18.14 -32.69 -36.39
N ASP A 543 -17.91 -33.41 -35.30
CA ASP A 543 -18.95 -34.15 -34.56
C ASP A 543 -19.90 -33.16 -33.86
N LEU A 544 -19.36 -32.13 -33.22
CA LEU A 544 -20.16 -31.12 -32.53
C LEU A 544 -20.99 -30.27 -33.50
N LEU A 545 -20.48 -29.95 -34.69
CA LEU A 545 -21.25 -29.29 -35.75
C LEU A 545 -22.48 -30.08 -36.18
N LYS A 546 -22.40 -31.42 -36.18
CA LYS A 546 -23.51 -32.31 -36.56
C LYS A 546 -24.49 -32.50 -35.41
N GLN A 547 -23.99 -32.67 -34.18
CA GLN A 547 -24.76 -33.10 -33.02
C GLN A 547 -25.40 -31.96 -32.21
N LEU A 548 -24.81 -30.76 -32.20
CA LEU A 548 -25.25 -29.66 -31.31
C LEU A 548 -25.64 -28.41 -32.10
N PRO A 549 -26.93 -28.12 -32.30
CA PRO A 549 -27.38 -26.91 -33.00
C PRO A 549 -26.84 -25.59 -32.38
N LYS A 550 -26.72 -25.51 -31.05
CA LYS A 550 -26.16 -24.36 -30.36
C LYS A 550 -24.68 -24.12 -30.72
N TYR A 551 -23.90 -25.20 -30.83
CA TYR A 551 -22.50 -25.09 -31.24
C TYR A 551 -22.37 -24.64 -32.69
N ARG A 552 -23.22 -25.17 -33.59
CA ARG A 552 -23.27 -24.76 -34.99
C ARG A 552 -23.60 -23.26 -35.09
N ALA A 553 -24.64 -22.81 -34.40
CA ALA A 553 -25.00 -21.38 -34.36
C ALA A 553 -23.84 -20.50 -33.81
N TYR A 554 -23.16 -20.96 -32.78
CA TYR A 554 -22.00 -20.27 -32.22
C TYR A 554 -20.84 -20.14 -33.24
N VAL A 555 -20.56 -21.20 -34.00
CA VAL A 555 -19.53 -21.20 -35.07
C VAL A 555 -19.96 -20.34 -36.25
N GLU A 556 -21.21 -20.41 -36.68
CA GLU A 556 -21.76 -19.58 -37.76
C GLU A 556 -21.73 -18.08 -37.41
N ASP A 557 -22.02 -17.73 -36.16
CA ASP A 557 -21.93 -16.32 -35.69
C ASP A 557 -20.50 -15.79 -35.69
N GLN A 558 -19.51 -16.66 -35.48
CA GLN A 558 -18.08 -16.32 -35.61
C GLN A 558 -17.61 -16.21 -37.06
N LEU A 559 -18.26 -16.88 -37.98
CA LEU A 559 -17.95 -16.84 -39.41
C LEU A 559 -18.63 -15.67 -40.13
N ARG A 560 -19.67 -15.05 -39.54
CA ARG A 560 -20.31 -13.88 -40.14
C ARG A 560 -19.33 -12.74 -40.21
N PRO A 561 -19.01 -12.23 -41.42
CA PRO A 561 -18.23 -11.02 -41.54
C PRO A 561 -18.93 -9.89 -40.79
N LEU A 562 -18.15 -8.92 -40.25
CA LEU A 562 -18.66 -7.69 -39.65
C LEU A 562 -19.25 -6.74 -40.73
N GLU A 563 -20.12 -7.27 -41.62
CA GLU A 563 -20.90 -6.49 -42.56
C GLU A 563 -22.18 -6.04 -41.85
N GLY A 564 -22.15 -4.86 -41.24
CA GLY A 564 -23.32 -4.13 -40.78
C GLY A 564 -23.53 -4.00 -39.28
N ARG A 565 -22.56 -3.46 -38.56
CA ARG A 565 -22.84 -2.75 -37.29
C ARG A 565 -22.23 -1.35 -37.30
#